data_f779b732bf79bbdc439c54a4ea71464c
#
_entry.id   f779b732bf79bbdc439c54a4ea71464c
#
_cell.length_a   1.000
_cell.length_b   1.000
_cell.length_c   1.000
_cell.angle_alpha   90.00
_cell.angle_beta   90.00
_cell.angle_gamma   90.00
#
_symmetry.space_group_name_H-M   'P 1'
#
loop_
_entity.id
_entity.type
_entity.pdbx_description
1 polymer ?
#
loop_
_entity_poly.entity_id
_entity_poly.type
_entity_poly.pdbx_seq_one_letter_code
_entity_poly.pdbx_strand_id
1 'polypeptide(L)'
;MFEGTIRVARPSDAAAVAAIYAPIVAHTAISFEVDPPSPQEMARRIAATLPTHPWLVAERAGHIIGYAYAGAHRDRAAYRWSVDMTAYVEASARRGGVGRALYESLIALLRRQGFHAAFAGIAFPNPASVGLHEAVGFKPVGIYKEVGFKQGAWRDVGWWRLAISDDAGFPREPVAFADLKT
;
A
#
# COMPACT_ATOMS: atom_id res chain seq x y z
N MET A 1 0.40 8.65 19.03
CA MET A 1 -0.48 7.51 18.69
C MET A 1 -1.54 8.03 17.72
N PHE A 2 -1.93 7.26 16.69
CA PHE A 2 -2.97 7.70 15.75
C PHE A 2 -4.33 7.74 16.47
N GLU A 3 -5.00 8.89 16.42
CA GLU A 3 -6.36 9.08 16.92
C GLU A 3 -7.30 9.16 15.72
N GLY A 4 -8.07 8.12 15.49
CA GLY A 4 -8.99 7.97 14.37
C GLY A 4 -9.40 6.53 14.17
N THR A 5 -10.11 6.26 13.08
CA THR A 5 -10.63 4.93 12.73
C THR A 5 -9.93 4.42 11.47
N ILE A 6 -9.54 3.14 11.48
CA ILE A 6 -9.15 2.42 10.26
C ILE A 6 -10.33 1.55 9.85
N ARG A 7 -10.76 1.66 8.62
CA ARG A 7 -11.85 0.84 8.06
C ARG A 7 -11.56 0.41 6.62
N VAL A 8 -12.28 -0.58 6.16
CA VAL A 8 -12.26 -0.96 4.75
C VAL A 8 -12.79 0.18 3.89
N ALA A 9 -12.10 0.44 2.79
CA ALA A 9 -12.50 1.43 1.81
C ALA A 9 -13.78 1.04 1.08
N ARG A 10 -14.50 2.03 0.58
CA ARG A 10 -15.65 1.86 -0.31
C ARG A 10 -15.39 2.63 -1.60
N PRO A 11 -15.98 2.26 -2.74
CA PRO A 11 -15.86 3.07 -3.96
C PRO A 11 -16.30 4.53 -3.78
N SER A 12 -17.19 4.82 -2.84
CA SER A 12 -17.60 6.19 -2.47
C SER A 12 -16.50 7.03 -1.83
N ASP A 13 -15.43 6.42 -1.32
CA ASP A 13 -14.26 7.11 -0.74
C ASP A 13 -13.30 7.64 -1.80
N ALA A 14 -13.51 7.28 -3.06
CA ALA A 14 -12.58 7.50 -4.17
C ALA A 14 -12.18 8.97 -4.37
N ALA A 15 -13.10 9.91 -4.15
CA ALA A 15 -12.79 11.33 -4.29
C ALA A 15 -11.73 11.78 -3.26
N ALA A 16 -11.87 11.37 -2.00
CA ALA A 16 -10.90 11.68 -0.95
C ALA A 16 -9.56 10.95 -1.18
N VAL A 17 -9.61 9.67 -1.59
CA VAL A 17 -8.41 8.88 -1.93
C VAL A 17 -7.66 9.52 -3.10
N ALA A 18 -8.35 9.92 -4.16
CA ALA A 18 -7.77 10.63 -5.30
C ALA A 18 -7.15 11.97 -4.90
N ALA A 19 -7.81 12.74 -4.03
CA ALA A 19 -7.30 14.02 -3.54
C ALA A 19 -5.98 13.88 -2.74
N ILE A 20 -5.81 12.80 -1.99
CA ILE A 20 -4.55 12.48 -1.29
C ILE A 20 -3.45 12.11 -2.30
N TYR A 21 -3.79 11.36 -3.35
CA TYR A 21 -2.82 10.83 -4.30
C TYR A 21 -2.39 11.82 -5.38
N ALA A 22 -3.33 12.66 -5.87
CA ALA A 22 -3.09 13.56 -6.98
C ALA A 22 -1.85 14.47 -6.82
N PRO A 23 -1.62 15.16 -5.67
CA PRO A 23 -0.44 15.99 -5.51
C PRO A 23 0.86 15.17 -5.50
N ILE A 24 0.82 13.91 -5.06
CA ILE A 24 1.98 13.01 -5.06
C ILE A 24 2.37 12.65 -6.49
N VAL A 25 1.38 12.31 -7.31
CA VAL A 25 1.59 12.02 -8.75
C VAL A 25 2.10 13.25 -9.49
N ALA A 26 1.43 14.39 -9.32
CA ALA A 26 1.73 15.60 -10.08
C ALA A 26 3.07 16.25 -9.70
N HIS A 27 3.44 16.23 -8.43
CA HIS A 27 4.53 17.07 -7.91
C HIS A 27 5.72 16.30 -7.35
N THR A 28 5.69 14.96 -7.37
CA THR A 28 6.80 14.15 -6.83
C THR A 28 7.16 12.98 -7.74
N ALA A 29 8.35 12.40 -7.52
CA ALA A 29 8.75 11.15 -8.12
C ALA A 29 8.40 9.91 -7.25
N ILE A 30 7.65 10.09 -6.16
CA ILE A 30 7.27 9.01 -5.22
C ILE A 30 6.40 7.95 -5.92
N SER A 31 5.45 8.39 -6.75
CA SER A 31 4.70 7.52 -7.67
C SER A 31 5.26 7.66 -9.08
N PHE A 32 5.27 6.57 -9.82
CA PHE A 32 5.66 6.57 -11.24
C PHE A 32 4.47 6.77 -12.18
N GLU A 33 3.25 6.94 -11.68
CA GLU A 33 2.16 7.44 -12.50
C GLU A 33 2.48 8.87 -12.98
N VAL A 34 2.18 9.16 -14.24
CA VAL A 34 2.45 10.46 -14.87
C VAL A 34 1.28 11.41 -14.64
N ASP A 35 0.07 10.91 -14.86
CA ASP A 35 -1.16 11.67 -14.70
C ASP A 35 -1.93 11.21 -13.46
N PRO A 36 -2.42 12.13 -12.61
CA PRO A 36 -3.24 11.77 -11.46
C PRO A 36 -4.52 11.06 -11.91
N PRO A 37 -4.87 9.89 -11.31
CA PRO A 37 -6.12 9.22 -11.63
C PRO A 37 -7.33 10.05 -11.19
N SER A 38 -8.39 10.00 -12.00
CA SER A 38 -9.66 10.63 -11.65
C SER A 38 -10.32 9.90 -10.47
N PRO A 39 -11.27 10.56 -9.76
CA PRO A 39 -12.08 9.87 -8.74
C PRO A 39 -12.80 8.62 -9.28
N GLN A 40 -13.27 8.65 -10.53
CA GLN A 40 -13.93 7.50 -11.16
C GLN A 40 -12.95 6.34 -11.36
N GLU A 41 -11.73 6.62 -11.83
CA GLU A 41 -10.69 5.61 -11.96
C GLU A 41 -10.29 5.05 -10.59
N MET A 42 -10.19 5.89 -9.57
CA MET A 42 -9.87 5.45 -8.21
C MET A 42 -11.00 4.57 -7.64
N ALA A 43 -12.27 4.89 -7.90
CA ALA A 43 -13.41 4.06 -7.51
C ALA A 43 -13.35 2.68 -8.17
N ARG A 44 -12.99 2.63 -9.46
CA ARG A 44 -12.78 1.38 -10.20
C ARG A 44 -11.65 0.55 -9.58
N ARG A 45 -10.51 1.17 -9.24
CA ARG A 45 -9.37 0.49 -8.60
C ARG A 45 -9.75 -0.09 -7.24
N ILE A 46 -10.46 0.67 -6.39
CA ILE A 46 -10.95 0.20 -5.10
C ILE A 46 -11.87 -1.01 -5.29
N ALA A 47 -12.86 -0.89 -6.18
CA ALA A 47 -13.82 -1.97 -6.46
C ALA A 47 -13.15 -3.23 -7.01
N ALA A 48 -12.13 -3.08 -7.87
CA ALA A 48 -11.39 -4.20 -8.45
C ALA A 48 -10.45 -4.90 -7.45
N THR A 49 -9.95 -4.18 -6.45
CA THR A 49 -9.02 -4.72 -5.46
C THR A 49 -9.74 -5.49 -4.35
N LEU A 50 -10.84 -4.94 -3.84
CA LEU A 50 -11.56 -5.45 -2.66
C LEU A 50 -12.01 -6.92 -2.72
N PRO A 51 -12.34 -7.52 -3.87
CA PRO A 51 -12.67 -8.94 -3.91
C PRO A 51 -11.52 -9.84 -3.43
N THR A 52 -10.28 -9.49 -3.76
CA THR A 52 -9.10 -10.34 -3.50
C THR A 52 -8.17 -9.81 -2.43
N HIS A 53 -8.01 -8.49 -2.33
CA HIS A 53 -7.06 -7.85 -1.42
C HIS A 53 -7.69 -6.72 -0.63
N PRO A 54 -7.22 -6.45 0.61
CA PRO A 54 -7.74 -5.36 1.42
C PRO A 54 -7.30 -3.99 0.89
N TRP A 55 -8.21 -3.03 0.95
CA TRP A 55 -7.98 -1.60 0.79
C TRP A 55 -8.55 -0.89 2.00
N LEU A 56 -7.72 -0.17 2.75
CA LEU A 56 -8.08 0.49 4.00
C LEU A 56 -7.97 2.00 3.86
N VAL A 57 -8.82 2.72 4.58
CA VAL A 57 -8.74 4.17 4.78
C VAL A 57 -8.59 4.49 6.26
N ALA A 58 -7.83 5.54 6.56
CA ALA A 58 -7.74 6.16 7.87
C ALA A 58 -8.63 7.40 7.90
N GLU A 59 -9.55 7.43 8.86
CA GLU A 59 -10.53 8.51 9.02
C GLU A 59 -10.36 9.21 10.37
N ARG A 60 -10.42 10.53 10.36
CA ARG A 60 -10.42 11.40 11.54
C ARG A 60 -11.48 12.48 11.39
N ALA A 61 -12.39 12.59 12.37
CA ALA A 61 -13.48 13.54 12.36
C ALA A 61 -14.29 13.55 11.04
N GLY A 62 -14.58 12.37 10.48
CA GLY A 62 -15.31 12.21 9.22
C GLY A 62 -14.50 12.47 7.94
N HIS A 63 -13.20 12.79 8.04
CA HIS A 63 -12.34 13.05 6.90
C HIS A 63 -11.33 11.91 6.69
N ILE A 64 -11.17 11.43 5.46
CA ILE A 64 -10.14 10.47 5.09
C ILE A 64 -8.81 11.20 4.97
N ILE A 65 -7.83 10.81 5.79
CA ILE A 65 -6.50 11.42 5.89
C ILE A 65 -5.36 10.52 5.43
N GLY A 66 -5.67 9.31 5.00
CA GLY A 66 -4.71 8.37 4.45
C GLY A 66 -5.37 7.07 4.02
N TYR A 67 -4.67 6.30 3.24
CA TYR A 67 -5.11 4.98 2.81
C TYR A 67 -3.92 4.04 2.60
N ALA A 68 -4.19 2.74 2.67
CA ALA A 68 -3.25 1.69 2.32
C ALA A 68 -3.98 0.52 1.66
N TYR A 69 -3.30 -0.17 0.76
CA TYR A 69 -3.85 -1.35 0.10
C TYR A 69 -2.76 -2.36 -0.22
N ALA A 70 -3.19 -3.58 -0.50
CA ALA A 70 -2.36 -4.62 -1.07
C ALA A 70 -2.83 -4.97 -2.47
N GLY A 71 -1.92 -5.54 -3.25
CA GLY A 71 -2.20 -6.08 -4.58
C GLY A 71 -1.27 -7.24 -4.89
N ALA A 72 -1.54 -8.00 -5.95
CA ALA A 72 -0.69 -9.10 -6.38
C ALA A 72 0.72 -8.59 -6.72
N HIS A 73 1.75 -9.28 -6.20
CA HIS A 73 3.14 -8.89 -6.46
C HIS A 73 3.51 -9.09 -7.94
N ARG A 74 3.10 -10.19 -8.56
CA ARG A 74 3.32 -10.52 -9.98
C ARG A 74 2.20 -11.46 -10.46
N ASP A 75 1.97 -11.49 -11.77
CA ASP A 75 0.86 -12.24 -12.40
C ASP A 75 1.06 -13.76 -12.44
N ARG A 76 2.31 -14.24 -12.34
CA ARG A 76 2.57 -15.68 -12.44
C ARG A 76 2.13 -16.40 -11.17
N ALA A 77 1.50 -17.57 -11.34
CA ALA A 77 0.86 -18.34 -10.26
C ALA A 77 1.76 -18.65 -9.05
N ALA A 78 3.05 -18.83 -9.25
CA ALA A 78 3.98 -19.08 -8.13
C ALA A 78 4.18 -17.87 -7.19
N TYR A 79 3.76 -16.67 -7.60
CA TYR A 79 3.81 -15.46 -6.75
C TYR A 79 2.55 -15.23 -5.93
N ARG A 80 1.52 -16.06 -6.02
CA ARG A 80 0.20 -15.84 -5.39
C ARG A 80 0.21 -15.69 -3.88
N TRP A 81 1.28 -16.10 -3.20
CA TRP A 81 1.46 -15.90 -1.75
C TRP A 81 2.19 -14.60 -1.40
N SER A 82 2.51 -13.80 -2.40
CA SER A 82 3.23 -12.54 -2.24
C SER A 82 2.35 -11.37 -2.69
N VAL A 83 2.39 -10.28 -1.94
CA VAL A 83 1.66 -9.05 -2.24
C VAL A 83 2.60 -7.84 -2.28
N ASP A 84 2.23 -6.83 -3.03
CA ASP A 84 2.79 -5.48 -2.87
C ASP A 84 1.90 -4.68 -1.92
N MET A 85 2.53 -3.89 -1.03
CA MET A 85 1.84 -2.99 -0.12
C MET A 85 2.16 -1.54 -0.46
N THR A 86 1.13 -0.70 -0.40
CA THR A 86 1.23 0.73 -0.69
C THR A 86 0.46 1.53 0.35
N ALA A 87 1.01 2.66 0.80
CA ALA A 87 0.31 3.61 1.67
C ALA A 87 0.60 5.05 1.27
N TYR A 88 -0.43 5.89 1.35
CA TYR A 88 -0.34 7.33 1.18
C TYR A 88 -1.07 8.03 2.32
N VAL A 89 -0.47 9.10 2.82
CA VAL A 89 -1.01 9.91 3.92
C VAL A 89 -1.02 11.36 3.49
N GLU A 90 -2.13 12.04 3.74
CA GLU A 90 -2.29 13.47 3.53
C GLU A 90 -1.14 14.25 4.18
N ALA A 91 -0.64 15.29 3.51
CA ALA A 91 0.54 16.02 3.96
C ALA A 91 0.39 16.59 5.39
N SER A 92 -0.80 17.10 5.71
CA SER A 92 -1.17 17.65 7.03
C SER A 92 -1.24 16.61 8.15
N ALA A 93 -1.44 15.31 7.80
CA ALA A 93 -1.60 14.22 8.76
C ALA A 93 -0.33 13.36 8.93
N ARG A 94 0.76 13.71 8.22
CA ARG A 94 2.03 12.98 8.34
C ARG A 94 2.63 13.13 9.73
N ARG A 95 3.51 12.18 10.12
CA ARG A 95 4.15 12.10 11.45
C ARG A 95 3.18 11.90 12.62
N GLY A 96 1.87 11.75 12.36
CA GLY A 96 0.84 11.44 13.35
C GLY A 96 0.57 9.94 13.56
N GLY A 97 1.42 9.04 13.07
CA GLY A 97 1.25 7.59 13.22
C GLY A 97 0.25 6.95 12.25
N VAL A 98 -0.39 7.73 11.36
CA VAL A 98 -1.42 7.26 10.41
C VAL A 98 -0.92 6.12 9.52
N GLY A 99 0.23 6.30 8.87
CA GLY A 99 0.80 5.29 7.97
C GLY A 99 1.13 3.98 8.70
N ARG A 100 1.65 4.07 9.92
CA ARG A 100 1.94 2.91 10.76
C ARG A 100 0.66 2.15 11.13
N ALA A 101 -0.37 2.86 11.60
CA ALA A 101 -1.66 2.25 11.97
C ALA A 101 -2.33 1.58 10.76
N LEU A 102 -2.29 2.20 9.57
CA LEU A 102 -2.75 1.61 8.31
C LEU A 102 -2.01 0.31 7.99
N TYR A 103 -0.68 0.31 8.08
CA TYR A 103 0.12 -0.88 7.76
C TYR A 103 -0.06 -2.00 8.78
N GLU A 104 -0.10 -1.70 10.09
CA GLU A 104 -0.37 -2.70 11.12
C GLU A 104 -1.72 -3.38 10.89
N SER A 105 -2.77 -2.62 10.55
CA SER A 105 -4.10 -3.15 10.22
C SER A 105 -4.08 -3.98 8.94
N LEU A 106 -3.39 -3.50 7.89
CA LEU A 106 -3.28 -4.19 6.60
C LEU A 106 -2.52 -5.52 6.75
N ILE A 107 -1.39 -5.52 7.47
CA ILE A 107 -0.58 -6.72 7.74
C ILE A 107 -1.40 -7.78 8.51
N ALA A 108 -2.20 -7.33 9.48
CA ALA A 108 -3.08 -8.25 10.24
C ALA A 108 -4.09 -8.95 9.33
N LEU A 109 -4.68 -8.24 8.36
CA LEU A 109 -5.60 -8.82 7.38
C LEU A 109 -4.89 -9.78 6.41
N LEU A 110 -3.73 -9.39 5.88
CA LEU A 110 -2.94 -10.23 4.98
C LEU A 110 -2.47 -11.53 5.65
N ARG A 111 -2.13 -11.48 6.95
CA ARG A 111 -1.82 -12.67 7.74
C ARG A 111 -3.03 -13.61 7.85
N ARG A 112 -4.23 -13.07 8.09
CA ARG A 112 -5.48 -13.84 8.14
C ARG A 112 -5.83 -14.45 6.78
N GLN A 113 -5.50 -13.77 5.66
CA GLN A 113 -5.68 -14.31 4.32
C GLN A 113 -4.70 -15.45 4.00
N GLY A 114 -3.59 -15.59 4.75
CA GLY A 114 -2.58 -16.64 4.51
C GLY A 114 -1.47 -16.23 3.53
N PHE A 115 -1.24 -14.93 3.32
CA PHE A 115 -0.09 -14.47 2.55
C PHE A 115 1.22 -14.73 3.29
N HIS A 116 2.27 -15.08 2.55
CA HIS A 116 3.60 -15.40 3.08
C HIS A 116 4.49 -14.17 3.19
N ALA A 117 4.50 -13.31 2.19
CA ALA A 117 5.37 -12.15 2.16
C ALA A 117 4.69 -10.92 1.54
N ALA A 118 5.04 -9.74 2.06
CA ALA A 118 4.73 -8.46 1.42
C ALA A 118 6.01 -7.80 0.92
N PHE A 119 5.88 -7.09 -0.19
CA PHE A 119 6.92 -6.29 -0.80
C PHE A 119 6.49 -4.83 -0.91
N ALA A 120 7.46 -3.95 -0.95
CA ALA A 120 7.25 -2.53 -1.21
C ALA A 120 8.37 -2.00 -2.11
N GLY A 121 8.01 -1.38 -3.22
CA GLY A 121 8.91 -0.61 -4.08
C GLY A 121 8.87 0.86 -3.68
N ILE A 122 10.01 1.44 -3.36
CA ILE A 122 10.15 2.82 -2.88
C ILE A 122 11.04 3.59 -3.84
N ALA A 123 10.46 4.55 -4.56
CA ALA A 123 11.24 5.46 -5.40
C ALA A 123 12.12 6.39 -4.55
N PHE A 124 13.38 6.53 -4.94
CA PHE A 124 14.35 7.36 -4.21
C PHE A 124 14.47 8.78 -4.77
N PRO A 125 14.80 9.77 -3.89
CA PRO A 125 14.88 9.68 -2.42
C PRO A 125 13.50 9.73 -1.76
N ASN A 126 13.25 8.85 -0.77
CA ASN A 126 12.02 8.88 0.03
C ASN A 126 12.26 8.34 1.47
N PRO A 127 13.01 9.08 2.30
CA PRO A 127 13.37 8.61 3.65
C PRO A 127 12.16 8.40 4.56
N ALA A 128 11.07 9.13 4.34
CA ALA A 128 9.85 8.95 5.12
C ALA A 128 9.18 7.59 4.86
N SER A 129 9.15 7.15 3.60
CA SER A 129 8.64 5.83 3.24
C SER A 129 9.56 4.72 3.75
N VAL A 130 10.88 4.85 3.57
CA VAL A 130 11.85 3.89 4.10
C VAL A 130 11.65 3.72 5.61
N GLY A 131 11.65 4.82 6.37
CA GLY A 131 11.46 4.75 7.82
C GLY A 131 10.14 4.13 8.25
N LEU A 132 9.04 4.38 7.52
CA LEU A 132 7.75 3.75 7.79
C LEU A 132 7.82 2.23 7.60
N HIS A 133 8.35 1.77 6.46
CA HIS A 133 8.44 0.34 6.16
C HIS A 133 9.34 -0.40 7.16
N GLU A 134 10.51 0.15 7.47
CA GLU A 134 11.41 -0.44 8.46
C GLU A 134 10.80 -0.47 9.86
N ALA A 135 10.06 0.56 10.26
CA ALA A 135 9.38 0.63 11.56
C ALA A 135 8.26 -0.43 11.72
N VAL A 136 7.70 -0.96 10.64
CA VAL A 136 6.71 -2.06 10.66
C VAL A 136 7.33 -3.41 10.30
N GLY A 137 8.66 -3.49 10.20
CA GLY A 137 9.41 -4.75 10.11
C GLY A 137 9.87 -5.16 8.71
N PHE A 138 9.68 -4.33 7.68
CA PHE A 138 10.26 -4.61 6.38
C PHE A 138 11.79 -4.54 6.42
N LYS A 139 12.44 -5.35 5.61
CA LYS A 139 13.89 -5.41 5.44
C LYS A 139 14.27 -5.11 3.99
N PRO A 140 15.38 -4.38 3.73
CA PRO A 140 15.83 -4.11 2.37
C PRO A 140 16.20 -5.40 1.63
N VAL A 141 15.87 -5.46 0.34
CA VAL A 141 16.17 -6.57 -0.57
C VAL A 141 17.20 -6.17 -1.60
N GLY A 142 17.05 -5.00 -2.20
CA GLY A 142 17.93 -4.53 -3.26
C GLY A 142 17.42 -3.26 -3.92
N ILE A 143 18.15 -2.78 -4.92
CA ILE A 143 17.85 -1.53 -5.62
C ILE A 143 17.83 -1.78 -7.13
N TYR A 144 16.75 -1.36 -7.79
CA TYR A 144 16.69 -1.24 -9.24
C TYR A 144 17.19 0.14 -9.62
N LYS A 145 18.37 0.17 -10.25
CA LYS A 145 19.01 1.40 -10.68
C LYS A 145 18.32 1.95 -11.93
N GLU A 146 18.05 3.24 -11.96
CA GLU A 146 17.55 3.99 -13.12
C GLU A 146 16.36 3.33 -13.81
N VAL A 147 15.44 2.74 -13.03
CA VAL A 147 14.34 1.91 -13.53
C VAL A 147 13.15 2.72 -14.03
N GLY A 148 13.03 3.99 -13.67
CA GLY A 148 11.96 4.86 -14.13
C GLY A 148 12.43 6.28 -14.42
N PHE A 149 11.82 6.93 -15.43
CA PHE A 149 12.13 8.32 -15.76
C PHE A 149 10.95 9.20 -15.36
N LYS A 150 11.16 10.14 -14.43
CA LYS A 150 10.12 11.07 -14.00
C LYS A 150 10.72 12.40 -13.54
N GLN A 151 10.02 13.50 -13.85
CA GLN A 151 10.45 14.88 -13.53
C GLN A 151 11.88 15.16 -13.99
N GLY A 152 12.17 14.79 -15.25
CA GLY A 152 13.43 15.11 -15.93
C GLY A 152 14.65 14.31 -15.44
N ALA A 153 14.46 13.24 -14.65
CA ALA A 153 15.56 12.43 -14.16
C ALA A 153 15.21 10.93 -14.07
N TRP A 154 16.22 10.08 -14.26
CA TRP A 154 16.16 8.66 -13.94
C TRP A 154 16.08 8.46 -12.44
N ARG A 155 15.27 7.52 -12.01
CA ARG A 155 14.97 7.24 -10.61
C ARG A 155 15.27 5.79 -10.27
N ASP A 156 15.93 5.61 -9.12
CA ASP A 156 16.11 4.31 -8.52
C ASP A 156 14.87 3.89 -7.73
N VAL A 157 14.60 2.59 -7.66
CA VAL A 157 13.58 2.01 -6.78
C VAL A 157 14.24 1.00 -5.86
N GLY A 158 14.21 1.28 -4.57
CA GLY A 158 14.57 0.30 -3.55
C GLY A 158 13.42 -0.63 -3.26
N TRP A 159 13.72 -1.92 -3.02
CA TRP A 159 12.76 -2.95 -2.66
C TRP A 159 12.95 -3.39 -1.22
N TRP A 160 11.84 -3.49 -0.50
CA TRP A 160 11.76 -4.01 0.87
C TRP A 160 10.84 -5.22 0.92
N ARG A 161 11.12 -6.16 1.82
CA ARG A 161 10.31 -7.36 2.08
C ARG A 161 9.95 -7.46 3.55
N LEU A 162 8.68 -7.82 3.84
CA LEU A 162 8.19 -8.23 5.14
C LEU A 162 7.80 -9.71 5.08
N ALA A 163 8.27 -10.54 6.02
CA ALA A 163 7.70 -11.85 6.26
C ALA A 163 6.38 -11.69 7.02
N ILE A 164 5.26 -12.13 6.41
CA ILE A 164 3.92 -12.10 7.03
C ILE A 164 3.68 -13.39 7.81
N SER A 165 4.15 -14.54 7.27
CA SER A 165 4.12 -15.84 7.90
C SER A 165 5.52 -16.44 7.90
N ASP A 166 5.86 -17.11 9.00
CA ASP A 166 7.11 -17.87 9.17
C ASP A 166 6.93 -19.36 8.84
N ASP A 167 5.75 -19.77 8.33
CA ASP A 167 5.46 -21.16 7.97
C ASP A 167 6.42 -21.65 6.88
N ALA A 168 7.28 -22.62 7.28
CA ALA A 168 8.21 -23.29 6.38
C ALA A 168 7.58 -24.53 5.68
N GLY A 169 6.29 -24.81 5.92
CA GLY A 169 5.56 -25.93 5.36
C GLY A 169 4.94 -25.65 3.99
N PHE A 170 4.10 -26.57 3.53
CA PHE A 170 3.30 -26.38 2.33
C PHE A 170 2.30 -25.24 2.55
N PRO A 171 2.39 -24.12 1.82
CA PRO A 171 1.53 -22.98 2.05
C PRO A 171 0.09 -23.33 1.62
N ARG A 172 -0.88 -22.95 2.44
CA ARG A 172 -2.30 -22.98 2.04
C ARG A 172 -2.54 -21.89 1.00
N GLU A 173 -3.54 -22.11 0.13
CA GLU A 173 -3.98 -21.06 -0.80
C GLU A 173 -4.47 -19.84 -0.01
N PRO A 174 -4.06 -18.61 -0.40
CA PRO A 174 -4.58 -17.41 0.24
C PRO A 174 -6.10 -17.30 0.05
N VAL A 175 -6.79 -16.92 1.13
CA VAL A 175 -8.22 -16.68 1.10
C VAL A 175 -8.49 -15.30 0.47
N ALA A 176 -9.45 -15.23 -0.45
CA ALA A 176 -9.87 -13.94 -1.02
C ALA A 176 -10.40 -13.00 0.09
N PHE A 177 -10.16 -11.70 -0.05
CA PHE A 177 -10.51 -10.76 1.02
C PHE A 177 -12.03 -10.72 1.27
N ALA A 178 -12.86 -10.85 0.21
CA ALA A 178 -14.30 -10.91 0.33
C ALA A 178 -14.81 -12.14 1.12
N ASP A 179 -14.02 -13.23 1.16
CA ASP A 179 -14.37 -14.48 1.83
C ASP A 179 -13.81 -14.55 3.27
N LEU A 180 -13.09 -13.51 3.70
CA LEU A 180 -12.52 -13.46 5.03
C LEU A 180 -13.63 -13.28 6.06
N LYS A 181 -13.90 -14.32 6.85
CA LYS A 181 -14.87 -14.22 7.95
C LYS A 181 -14.43 -13.16 8.95
N THR A 182 -15.29 -12.20 9.19
CA THR A 182 -15.14 -11.16 10.23
C THR A 182 -15.06 -11.74 11.62
#